data_8ebe16b8e961aca1e822c55a0a751a09
#
_entry.id   8ebe16b8e961aca1e822c55a0a751a09
#
_cell.length_a   1.000
_cell.length_b   1.000
_cell.length_c   1.000
_cell.angle_alpha   90.00
_cell.angle_beta   90.00
_cell.angle_gamma   90.00
#
_symmetry.space_group_name_H-M   'P 1'
#
loop_
_entity.id
_entity.type
_entity.pdbx_description
1 polymer ?
#
loop_
_entity_poly.entity_id
_entity_poly.type
_entity_poly.pdbx_seq_one_letter_code
_entity_poly.pdbx_strand_id
1 'polypeptide(L)'
;MPITGLSFLLFALAAVVLYYLFPKRLRQYVLLAASILFYLTYGVRMAGYLAATILLTYLFGLWLDRLAAFRPAAETKEERKRQKRANDRKKRRVLALSLVLNFASLALLKYGGFLAASVNAVLGTELPLPHFLLPLGISFYIFQTSAYLIDISRGKHRAERSFLRYALFVCYFPQLVQGPINRFADLQPQLTEGNDFSWDNIQHGFLRMLYGVLKKAMIADTLAPIVAKIYGGYAAYPGIICFLGAALYCIQLYCDFSGGIDLMMGISRLFGISMQENFCRPYFSVSLSDFWRRWHISLGEWMKDYLFYPLALSKPFGRLAQFCRRHMPLDAAKCIVPSLCTFLVFLAVGAWQGPGMANIAYGLWNGFWMSLAMFRAPIRKHLRLSPEDPKKGALVWGVVRTNLLVIIGRYFSNASSLRSALGMLKQTVLHFGVTRVHAALFTELGFSLSVLWKVVPMLGVVFAVSFAAERGTDVARWLCERKWLVQFLILFAALLTVVLFVYGNAGYTPIAYVYENV
;
A
#
# COMPACT_ATOMS: atom_id res chain seq x y z
N MET A 1 -10.62 17.76 4.02
CA MET A 1 -11.00 17.98 2.59
C MET A 1 -10.90 16.63 1.87
N PRO A 2 -12.03 16.02 1.45
CA PRO A 2 -11.99 14.70 0.79
C PRO A 2 -11.20 14.76 -0.54
N ILE A 3 -10.33 13.77 -0.77
CA ILE A 3 -9.44 13.78 -1.93
C ILE A 3 -10.14 13.56 -3.29
N THR A 4 -11.32 12.99 -3.30
CA THR A 4 -12.18 12.90 -4.50
C THR A 4 -13.12 14.09 -4.66
N GLY A 5 -13.14 15.00 -3.70
CA GLY A 5 -13.99 16.19 -3.73
C GLY A 5 -13.49 17.26 -4.70
N LEU A 6 -14.41 18.02 -5.29
CA LEU A 6 -14.07 19.13 -6.17
C LEU A 6 -13.14 20.16 -5.51
N SER A 7 -13.33 20.42 -4.21
CA SER A 7 -12.47 21.32 -3.43
C SER A 7 -11.00 20.89 -3.42
N PHE A 8 -10.73 19.57 -3.36
CA PHE A 8 -9.38 19.04 -3.44
C PHE A 8 -8.78 19.19 -4.84
N LEU A 9 -9.57 18.93 -5.90
CA LEU A 9 -9.09 19.08 -7.27
C LEU A 9 -8.78 20.54 -7.58
N LEU A 10 -9.62 21.49 -7.13
CA LEU A 10 -9.37 22.92 -7.26
C LEU A 10 -8.14 23.37 -6.48
N PHE A 11 -7.97 22.86 -5.26
CA PHE A 11 -6.76 23.07 -4.46
C PHE A 11 -5.50 22.56 -5.17
N ALA A 12 -5.53 21.34 -5.70
CA ALA A 12 -4.39 20.76 -6.42
C ALA A 12 -4.06 21.57 -7.70
N LEU A 13 -5.08 21.99 -8.46
CA LEU A 13 -4.91 22.82 -9.63
C LEU A 13 -4.29 24.19 -9.28
N ALA A 14 -4.81 24.85 -8.24
CA ALA A 14 -4.25 26.11 -7.74
C ALA A 14 -2.78 25.95 -7.32
N ALA A 15 -2.45 24.85 -6.63
CA ALA A 15 -1.08 24.54 -6.23
C ALA A 15 -0.16 24.33 -7.45
N VAL A 16 -0.62 23.66 -8.52
CA VAL A 16 0.13 23.48 -9.78
C VAL A 16 0.37 24.83 -10.46
N VAL A 17 -0.66 25.66 -10.57
CA VAL A 17 -0.54 27.01 -11.18
C VAL A 17 0.47 27.86 -10.39
N LEU A 18 0.34 27.92 -9.08
CA LEU A 18 1.26 28.64 -8.21
C LEU A 18 2.70 28.09 -8.36
N TYR A 19 2.87 26.77 -8.40
CA TYR A 19 4.18 26.15 -8.55
C TYR A 19 4.93 26.65 -9.79
N TYR A 20 4.27 26.75 -10.93
CA TYR A 20 4.90 27.20 -12.17
C TYR A 20 5.00 28.74 -12.29
N LEU A 21 4.16 29.50 -11.58
CA LEU A 21 4.28 30.97 -11.51
C LEU A 21 5.51 31.40 -10.71
N PHE A 22 5.94 30.62 -9.72
CA PHE A 22 7.12 30.96 -8.93
C PHE A 22 8.43 30.49 -9.59
N PRO A 23 9.55 31.22 -9.38
CA PRO A 23 10.86 30.81 -9.88
C PRO A 23 11.30 29.47 -9.25
N LYS A 24 12.09 28.68 -10.00
CA LYS A 24 12.49 27.31 -9.61
C LYS A 24 12.95 27.19 -8.16
N ARG A 25 13.75 28.14 -7.68
CA ARG A 25 14.28 28.14 -6.30
C ARG A 25 13.21 28.20 -5.21
N LEU A 26 12.05 28.79 -5.51
CA LEU A 26 10.95 28.95 -4.56
C LEU A 26 9.88 27.84 -4.66
N ARG A 27 9.89 27.02 -5.70
CA ARG A 27 8.89 25.98 -5.96
C ARG A 27 8.78 24.96 -4.84
N GLN A 28 9.90 24.60 -4.21
CA GLN A 28 9.90 23.72 -3.05
C GLN A 28 9.10 24.30 -1.86
N TYR A 29 9.08 25.60 -1.68
CA TYR A 29 8.30 26.26 -0.61
C TYR A 29 6.82 26.32 -0.94
N VAL A 30 6.46 26.45 -2.23
CA VAL A 30 5.07 26.33 -2.69
C VAL A 30 4.53 24.93 -2.40
N LEU A 31 5.29 23.87 -2.71
CA LEU A 31 4.92 22.50 -2.38
C LEU A 31 4.80 22.28 -0.86
N LEU A 32 5.73 22.84 -0.07
CA LEU A 32 5.69 22.75 1.38
C LEU A 32 4.45 23.45 1.95
N ALA A 33 4.17 24.67 1.50
CA ALA A 33 3.01 25.44 1.94
C ALA A 33 1.69 24.72 1.57
N ALA A 34 1.58 24.24 0.33
CA ALA A 34 0.44 23.45 -0.11
C ALA A 34 0.26 22.19 0.75
N SER A 35 1.35 21.48 1.05
CA SER A 35 1.29 20.26 1.89
C SER A 35 0.85 20.56 3.32
N ILE A 36 1.35 21.62 3.93
CA ILE A 36 0.93 22.06 5.27
C ILE A 36 -0.55 22.49 5.27
N LEU A 37 -0.96 23.31 4.30
CA LEU A 37 -2.35 23.77 4.17
C LEU A 37 -3.30 22.58 4.00
N PHE A 38 -2.95 21.64 3.12
CA PHE A 38 -3.74 20.43 2.93
C PHE A 38 -3.89 19.65 4.23
N TYR A 39 -2.78 19.41 4.95
CA TYR A 39 -2.83 18.62 6.19
C TYR A 39 -3.61 19.32 7.31
N LEU A 40 -3.54 20.64 7.39
CA LEU A 40 -4.33 21.44 8.35
C LEU A 40 -5.83 21.31 8.14
N THR A 41 -6.30 20.99 6.93
CA THR A 41 -7.74 20.72 6.68
C THR A 41 -8.27 19.49 7.44
N TYR A 42 -7.39 18.60 7.91
CA TYR A 42 -7.74 17.44 8.73
C TYR A 42 -7.67 17.72 10.23
N GLY A 43 -7.17 18.89 10.62
CA GLY A 43 -7.16 19.39 12.00
C GLY A 43 -5.75 19.64 12.56
N VAL A 44 -5.66 20.66 13.38
CA VAL A 44 -4.40 21.13 13.99
C VAL A 44 -3.75 20.06 14.87
N ARG A 45 -4.54 19.25 15.58
CA ARG A 45 -4.02 18.16 16.42
C ARG A 45 -3.29 17.11 15.59
N MET A 46 -3.85 16.73 14.42
CA MET A 46 -3.19 15.78 13.50
C MET A 46 -1.92 16.37 12.93
N ALA A 47 -1.93 17.66 12.57
CA ALA A 47 -0.73 18.37 12.11
C ALA A 47 0.37 18.40 13.20
N GLY A 48 -0.01 18.50 14.47
CA GLY A 48 0.91 18.41 15.60
C GLY A 48 1.64 17.07 15.69
N TYR A 49 0.93 15.94 15.50
CA TYR A 49 1.58 14.61 15.46
C TYR A 49 2.56 14.46 14.30
N LEU A 50 2.17 14.94 13.11
CA LEU A 50 3.06 14.93 11.95
C LEU A 50 4.30 15.80 12.18
N ALA A 51 4.12 17.03 12.69
CA ALA A 51 5.20 17.95 12.99
C ALA A 51 6.17 17.37 14.05
N ALA A 52 5.64 16.76 15.11
CA ALA A 52 6.44 16.08 16.13
C ALA A 52 7.25 14.92 15.54
N THR A 53 6.66 14.12 14.66
CA THR A 53 7.36 13.03 13.97
C THR A 53 8.47 13.57 13.06
N ILE A 54 8.19 14.63 12.29
CA ILE A 54 9.17 15.29 11.42
C ILE A 54 10.35 15.79 12.25
N LEU A 55 10.09 16.52 13.34
CA LEU A 55 11.15 17.08 14.20
C LEU A 55 12.00 15.97 14.84
N LEU A 56 11.33 14.97 15.44
CA LEU A 56 11.99 13.84 16.09
C LEU A 56 12.92 13.11 15.11
N THR A 57 12.41 12.74 13.96
CA THR A 57 13.16 11.94 12.97
C THR A 57 14.23 12.76 12.28
N TYR A 58 14.05 14.07 12.09
CA TYR A 58 15.09 14.98 11.64
C TYR A 58 16.28 15.00 12.60
N LEU A 59 16.02 15.20 13.89
CA LEU A 59 17.08 15.25 14.92
C LEU A 59 17.82 13.91 15.03
N PHE A 60 17.10 12.79 15.04
CA PHE A 60 17.72 11.47 15.01
C PHE A 60 18.51 11.22 13.72
N GLY A 61 18.03 11.71 12.58
CA GLY A 61 18.75 11.63 11.30
C GLY A 61 20.09 12.33 11.37
N LEU A 62 20.13 13.56 11.88
CA LEU A 62 21.39 14.32 12.09
C LEU A 62 22.33 13.60 13.06
N TRP A 63 21.79 13.02 14.14
CA TRP A 63 22.60 12.27 15.10
C TRP A 63 23.19 11.01 14.50
N LEU A 64 22.38 10.22 13.80
CA LEU A 64 22.83 9.01 13.10
C LEU A 64 23.87 9.32 12.02
N ASP A 65 23.72 10.42 11.28
CA ASP A 65 24.67 10.85 10.28
C ASP A 65 26.04 11.21 10.88
N ARG A 66 26.05 11.92 12.02
CA ARG A 66 27.29 12.19 12.77
C ARG A 66 27.97 10.88 13.19
N LEU A 67 27.21 9.91 13.69
CA LEU A 67 27.74 8.61 14.09
C LEU A 67 28.19 7.75 12.89
N ALA A 68 27.52 7.86 11.76
CA ALA A 68 27.89 7.16 10.52
C ALA A 68 29.17 7.74 9.90
N ALA A 69 29.36 9.06 10.03
CA ALA A 69 30.55 9.78 9.56
C ALA A 69 31.78 9.65 10.48
N PHE A 70 31.62 9.03 11.66
CA PHE A 70 32.70 8.91 12.65
C PHE A 70 33.89 8.12 12.08
N ARG A 71 35.07 8.72 12.16
CA ARG A 71 36.35 8.09 11.82
C ARG A 71 37.19 7.97 13.09
N PRO A 72 37.66 6.75 13.45
CA PRO A 72 38.53 6.58 14.61
C PRO A 72 39.89 7.32 14.41
N ALA A 73 40.29 8.08 15.38
CA ALA A 73 41.53 8.88 15.35
C ALA A 73 42.67 8.28 16.19
N ALA A 74 42.58 7.00 16.57
CA ALA A 74 43.62 6.34 17.38
C ALA A 74 44.84 5.94 16.53
N GLU A 75 46.05 5.92 17.16
CA GLU A 75 47.29 5.53 16.50
C GLU A 75 47.38 4.03 16.26
N THR A 76 46.93 3.21 17.22
CA THR A 76 47.01 1.76 17.13
C THR A 76 45.80 1.14 16.42
N LYS A 77 46.02 0.03 15.69
CA LYS A 77 44.95 -0.73 14.99
C LYS A 77 43.89 -1.26 15.97
N GLU A 78 44.32 -1.65 17.18
CA GLU A 78 43.40 -2.21 18.19
C GLU A 78 42.51 -1.12 18.79
N GLU A 79 43.05 0.04 19.11
CA GLU A 79 42.27 1.18 19.58
C GLU A 79 41.28 1.69 18.53
N ARG A 80 41.70 1.78 17.24
CA ARG A 80 40.77 2.08 16.12
C ARG A 80 39.63 1.10 16.07
N LYS A 81 39.88 -0.18 16.22
CA LYS A 81 38.86 -1.25 16.23
C LYS A 81 37.94 -1.10 17.45
N ARG A 82 38.47 -0.78 18.62
CA ARG A 82 37.71 -0.52 19.86
C ARG A 82 36.80 0.69 19.72
N GLN A 83 37.31 1.82 19.23
CA GLN A 83 36.57 3.05 18.99
C GLN A 83 35.43 2.80 17.96
N LYS A 84 35.73 2.13 16.84
CA LYS A 84 34.73 1.77 15.82
C LYS A 84 33.63 0.90 16.41
N ARG A 85 33.96 -0.14 17.18
CA ARG A 85 32.97 -1.00 17.86
C ARG A 85 32.10 -0.23 18.85
N ALA A 86 32.68 0.68 19.62
CA ALA A 86 31.94 1.52 20.56
C ALA A 86 30.94 2.43 19.82
N ASN A 87 31.42 3.10 18.74
CA ASN A 87 30.57 3.94 17.90
C ASN A 87 29.44 3.15 17.20
N ASP A 88 29.74 1.95 16.68
CA ASP A 88 28.73 1.07 16.08
C ASP A 88 27.68 0.63 17.09
N ARG A 89 28.04 0.37 18.35
CA ARG A 89 27.09 0.10 19.44
C ARG A 89 26.21 1.31 19.72
N LYS A 90 26.81 2.51 19.80
CA LYS A 90 26.07 3.77 20.02
C LYS A 90 25.08 4.01 18.86
N LYS A 91 25.55 3.88 17.63
CA LYS A 91 24.73 4.03 16.42
C LYS A 91 23.53 3.07 16.42
N ARG A 92 23.73 1.77 16.77
CA ARG A 92 22.64 0.78 16.89
C ARG A 92 21.64 1.15 17.98
N ARG A 93 22.09 1.67 19.13
CA ARG A 93 21.20 2.11 20.22
C ARG A 93 20.36 3.31 19.81
N VAL A 94 20.97 4.31 19.16
CA VAL A 94 20.28 5.50 18.67
C VAL A 94 19.24 5.13 17.60
N LEU A 95 19.61 4.26 16.66
CA LEU A 95 18.67 3.75 15.67
C LEU A 95 17.52 2.96 16.32
N ALA A 96 17.82 2.06 17.24
CA ALA A 96 16.80 1.28 17.95
C ALA A 96 15.84 2.21 18.71
N LEU A 97 16.37 3.20 19.45
CA LEU A 97 15.53 4.17 20.16
C LEU A 97 14.62 4.95 19.21
N SER A 98 15.16 5.45 18.10
CA SER A 98 14.38 6.21 17.12
C SER A 98 13.28 5.37 16.47
N LEU A 99 13.57 4.11 16.14
CA LEU A 99 12.57 3.18 15.60
C LEU A 99 11.50 2.80 16.63
N VAL A 100 11.93 2.53 17.88
CA VAL A 100 10.97 2.25 18.98
C VAL A 100 10.02 3.42 19.18
N LEU A 101 10.51 4.65 19.25
CA LEU A 101 9.67 5.84 19.41
C LEU A 101 8.70 6.03 18.23
N ASN A 102 9.19 5.83 17.00
CA ASN A 102 8.36 5.92 15.80
C ASN A 102 7.25 4.86 15.78
N PHE A 103 7.60 3.58 15.96
CA PHE A 103 6.61 2.49 15.93
C PHE A 103 5.75 2.42 17.19
N ALA A 104 6.25 2.86 18.36
CA ALA A 104 5.46 2.94 19.57
C ALA A 104 4.36 4.00 19.45
N SER A 105 4.64 5.16 18.80
CA SER A 105 3.63 6.17 18.54
C SER A 105 2.52 5.62 17.62
N LEU A 106 2.88 4.90 16.55
CA LEU A 106 1.93 4.21 15.70
C LEU A 106 1.11 3.16 16.47
N ALA A 107 1.80 2.33 17.26
CA ALA A 107 1.17 1.27 18.05
C ALA A 107 0.18 1.85 19.07
N LEU A 108 0.57 2.91 19.79
CA LEU A 108 -0.29 3.56 20.78
C LEU A 108 -1.55 4.15 20.12
N LEU A 109 -1.38 4.90 19.04
CA LEU A 109 -2.48 5.59 18.38
C LEU A 109 -3.43 4.62 17.66
N LYS A 110 -2.90 3.56 17.05
CA LYS A 110 -3.69 2.60 16.27
C LYS A 110 -4.26 1.46 17.11
N TYR A 111 -3.51 0.97 18.09
CA TYR A 111 -3.87 -0.24 18.87
C TYR A 111 -4.20 0.04 20.33
N GLY A 112 -4.02 1.28 20.83
CA GLY A 112 -4.20 1.60 22.25
C GLY A 112 -5.59 1.22 22.78
N GLY A 113 -6.66 1.53 22.07
CA GLY A 113 -8.02 1.13 22.43
C GLY A 113 -8.23 -0.38 22.45
N PHE A 114 -7.72 -1.08 21.42
CA PHE A 114 -7.78 -2.55 21.32
C PHE A 114 -6.99 -3.23 22.45
N LEU A 115 -5.80 -2.74 22.78
CA LEU A 115 -4.98 -3.27 23.86
C LEU A 115 -5.67 -3.08 25.21
N ALA A 116 -6.21 -1.88 25.49
CA ALA A 116 -6.95 -1.60 26.71
C ALA A 116 -8.19 -2.51 26.85
N ALA A 117 -8.96 -2.66 25.76
CA ALA A 117 -10.10 -3.58 25.74
C ALA A 117 -9.70 -5.04 25.97
N SER A 118 -8.57 -5.47 25.40
CA SER A 118 -8.04 -6.84 25.59
C SER A 118 -7.59 -7.06 27.03
N VAL A 119 -6.91 -6.09 27.64
CA VAL A 119 -6.50 -6.15 29.06
C VAL A 119 -7.73 -6.23 29.97
N ASN A 120 -8.74 -5.38 29.72
CA ASN A 120 -10.00 -5.39 30.48
C ASN A 120 -10.68 -6.77 30.40
N ALA A 121 -10.73 -7.36 29.19
CA ALA A 121 -11.36 -8.66 28.98
C ALA A 121 -10.63 -9.83 29.68
N VAL A 122 -9.30 -9.76 29.78
CA VAL A 122 -8.46 -10.84 30.36
C VAL A 122 -8.33 -10.69 31.87
N LEU A 123 -8.13 -9.45 32.35
CA LEU A 123 -7.83 -9.18 33.78
C LEU A 123 -9.06 -8.69 34.57
N GLY A 124 -10.21 -8.52 33.94
CA GLY A 124 -11.42 -7.99 34.59
C GLY A 124 -11.25 -6.53 35.08
N THR A 125 -10.38 -5.74 34.42
CA THR A 125 -10.12 -4.35 34.77
C THR A 125 -11.06 -3.40 33.98
N GLU A 126 -11.23 -2.18 34.48
CA GLU A 126 -12.01 -1.11 33.81
C GLU A 126 -11.10 0.02 33.33
N LEU A 127 -9.98 -0.33 32.65
CA LEU A 127 -9.11 0.68 32.07
C LEU A 127 -9.89 1.52 31.04
N PRO A 128 -9.74 2.85 31.07
CA PRO A 128 -10.39 3.71 30.08
C PRO A 128 -9.92 3.34 28.67
N LEU A 129 -10.88 3.22 27.73
CA LEU A 129 -10.56 2.95 26.33
C LEU A 129 -10.14 4.28 25.67
N PRO A 130 -8.85 4.48 25.34
CA PRO A 130 -8.41 5.70 24.72
C PRO A 130 -8.92 5.78 23.27
N HIS A 131 -9.72 6.80 22.98
CA HIS A 131 -10.14 7.15 21.62
C HIS A 131 -9.15 8.16 21.03
N PHE A 132 -8.04 7.66 20.50
CA PHE A 132 -7.10 8.51 19.80
C PHE A 132 -7.60 8.82 18.40
N LEU A 133 -7.52 10.10 18.00
CA LEU A 133 -7.68 10.49 16.62
C LEU A 133 -6.45 9.97 15.85
N LEU A 134 -6.68 9.07 14.89
CA LEU A 134 -5.61 8.53 14.06
C LEU A 134 -5.18 9.60 13.03
N PRO A 135 -3.93 10.08 13.06
CA PRO A 135 -3.46 11.05 12.10
C PRO A 135 -3.46 10.47 10.68
N LEU A 136 -3.95 11.25 9.71
CA LEU A 136 -3.99 10.84 8.32
C LEU A 136 -2.61 10.41 7.83
N GLY A 137 -2.53 9.23 7.23
CA GLY A 137 -1.31 8.70 6.64
C GLY A 137 -0.22 8.31 7.64
N ILE A 138 -0.53 8.16 8.95
CA ILE A 138 0.47 7.88 9.99
C ILE A 138 1.32 6.66 9.65
N SER A 139 0.73 5.58 9.16
CA SER A 139 1.45 4.38 8.78
C SER A 139 2.46 4.65 7.66
N PHE A 140 2.08 5.46 6.68
CA PHE A 140 2.93 5.78 5.53
C PHE A 140 4.13 6.65 5.94
N TYR A 141 3.92 7.74 6.66
CA TYR A 141 5.05 8.59 7.05
C TYR A 141 5.96 7.94 8.10
N ILE A 142 5.44 7.04 8.96
CA ILE A 142 6.28 6.23 9.85
C ILE A 142 7.18 5.27 9.06
N PHE A 143 6.67 4.62 8.02
CA PHE A 143 7.50 3.77 7.15
C PHE A 143 8.55 4.58 6.40
N GLN A 144 8.21 5.76 5.88
CA GLN A 144 9.14 6.64 5.18
C GLN A 144 10.27 7.14 6.10
N THR A 145 9.91 7.69 7.25
CA THR A 145 10.88 8.22 8.22
C THR A 145 11.74 7.12 8.81
N SER A 146 11.19 5.93 9.06
CA SER A 146 11.97 4.76 9.51
C SER A 146 12.96 4.29 8.43
N ALA A 147 12.53 4.24 7.17
CA ALA A 147 13.42 3.92 6.05
C ALA A 147 14.57 4.91 5.94
N TYR A 148 14.28 6.22 6.04
CA TYR A 148 15.27 7.29 6.03
C TYR A 148 16.34 7.10 7.14
N LEU A 149 15.90 6.86 8.38
CA LEU A 149 16.82 6.66 9.51
C LEU A 149 17.68 5.40 9.36
N ILE A 150 17.10 4.30 8.89
CA ILE A 150 17.81 3.04 8.64
C ILE A 150 18.85 3.24 7.54
N ASP A 151 18.49 3.91 6.45
CA ASP A 151 19.37 4.11 5.30
C ASP A 151 20.55 5.04 5.63
N ILE A 152 20.35 6.10 6.44
CA ILE A 152 21.46 6.89 7.02
C ILE A 152 22.37 6.00 7.87
N SER A 153 21.79 5.20 8.76
CA SER A 153 22.56 4.29 9.62
C SER A 153 23.39 3.28 8.81
N ARG A 154 22.90 2.87 7.64
CA ARG A 154 23.61 1.99 6.70
C ARG A 154 24.62 2.72 5.82
N GLY A 155 24.62 4.07 5.84
CA GLY A 155 25.49 4.91 5.03
C GLY A 155 25.10 4.99 3.56
N LYS A 156 23.82 4.69 3.21
CA LYS A 156 23.33 4.80 1.84
C LYS A 156 23.25 6.25 1.36
N HIS A 157 22.90 7.18 2.26
CA HIS A 157 22.91 8.63 2.02
C HIS A 157 23.19 9.38 3.31
N ARG A 158 23.50 10.68 3.18
CA ARG A 158 23.69 11.59 4.30
C ARG A 158 22.34 12.12 4.80
N ALA A 159 22.29 12.59 6.05
CA ALA A 159 21.12 13.27 6.54
C ALA A 159 20.90 14.62 5.83
N GLU A 160 19.65 14.94 5.52
CA GLU A 160 19.29 16.28 5.03
C GLU A 160 19.57 17.32 6.11
N ARG A 161 20.25 18.39 5.71
CA ARG A 161 20.64 19.48 6.62
C ARG A 161 19.58 20.55 6.78
N SER A 162 18.74 20.72 5.74
CA SER A 162 17.65 21.67 5.76
C SER A 162 16.40 21.04 6.37
N PHE A 163 15.95 21.57 7.51
CA PHE A 163 14.71 21.12 8.13
C PHE A 163 13.49 21.24 7.19
N LEU A 164 13.39 22.33 6.43
CA LEU A 164 12.26 22.57 5.52
C LEU A 164 12.24 21.57 4.36
N ARG A 165 13.41 21.18 3.81
CA ARG A 165 13.50 20.17 2.76
C ARG A 165 13.13 18.78 3.28
N TYR A 166 13.58 18.45 4.48
CA TYR A 166 13.19 17.20 5.13
C TYR A 166 11.69 17.18 5.46
N ALA A 167 11.15 18.28 5.98
CA ALA A 167 9.73 18.42 6.25
C ALA A 167 8.90 18.23 4.97
N LEU A 168 9.31 18.87 3.86
CA LEU A 168 8.65 18.69 2.57
C LEU A 168 8.62 17.22 2.13
N PHE A 169 9.75 16.50 2.25
CA PHE A 169 9.79 15.06 1.93
C PHE A 169 8.78 14.26 2.73
N VAL A 170 8.64 14.52 4.03
CA VAL A 170 7.73 13.75 4.89
C VAL A 170 6.28 14.17 4.69
N CYS A 171 5.99 15.49 4.55
CA CYS A 171 4.63 16.01 4.48
C CYS A 171 4.07 16.19 3.06
N TYR A 172 4.80 15.82 2.01
CA TYR A 172 4.38 15.98 0.62
C TYR A 172 2.98 15.41 0.39
N PHE A 173 1.99 16.29 0.12
CA PHE A 173 0.57 15.95 0.22
C PHE A 173 0.11 14.82 -0.73
N PRO A 174 0.63 14.68 -1.97
CA PRO A 174 0.23 13.56 -2.81
C PRO A 174 0.71 12.20 -2.28
N GLN A 175 1.78 12.18 -1.48
CA GLN A 175 2.31 10.96 -0.90
C GLN A 175 1.63 10.57 0.41
N LEU A 176 1.26 11.55 1.26
CA LEU A 176 0.78 11.32 2.62
C LEU A 176 -0.54 10.56 2.71
N VAL A 177 -1.45 10.77 1.76
CA VAL A 177 -2.81 10.23 1.88
C VAL A 177 -2.91 8.82 1.35
N GLN A 178 -2.45 8.61 0.11
CA GLN A 178 -2.53 7.33 -0.59
C GLN A 178 -1.36 7.11 -1.55
N GLY A 179 -0.32 7.93 -1.45
CA GLY A 179 0.84 7.79 -2.33
C GLY A 179 1.66 6.54 -2.01
N PRO A 180 2.54 6.14 -2.92
CA PRO A 180 3.50 5.07 -2.66
C PRO A 180 4.48 5.46 -1.57
N ILE A 181 5.04 4.46 -0.86
CA ILE A 181 6.09 4.67 0.17
C ILE A 181 7.42 4.93 -0.55
N ASN A 182 7.64 6.19 -0.98
CA ASN A 182 8.85 6.54 -1.72
C ASN A 182 10.09 6.57 -0.82
N ARG A 183 11.26 6.32 -1.41
CA ARG A 183 12.54 6.47 -0.74
C ARG A 183 12.99 7.91 -0.76
N PHE A 184 13.71 8.33 0.31
CA PHE A 184 14.26 9.68 0.41
C PHE A 184 15.16 10.03 -0.78
N ALA A 185 16.07 9.12 -1.13
CA ALA A 185 17.03 9.34 -2.20
C ALA A 185 16.38 9.57 -3.59
N ASP A 186 15.19 8.97 -3.83
CA ASP A 186 14.52 9.04 -5.14
C ASP A 186 13.58 10.25 -5.25
N LEU A 187 12.92 10.61 -4.16
CA LEU A 187 11.87 11.65 -4.19
C LEU A 187 12.39 13.04 -3.82
N GLN A 188 13.26 13.15 -2.81
CA GLN A 188 13.71 14.43 -2.28
C GLN A 188 14.37 15.34 -3.33
N PRO A 189 15.27 14.86 -4.24
CA PRO A 189 15.83 15.71 -5.28
C PRO A 189 14.74 16.32 -6.17
N GLN A 190 13.75 15.54 -6.61
CA GLN A 190 12.66 15.99 -7.45
C GLN A 190 11.78 17.06 -6.79
N LEU A 191 11.65 17.01 -5.45
CA LEU A 191 10.88 18.01 -4.68
C LEU A 191 11.61 19.36 -4.57
N THR A 192 12.95 19.37 -4.67
CA THR A 192 13.78 20.55 -4.34
C THR A 192 14.44 21.22 -5.53
N GLU A 193 14.62 20.52 -6.66
CA GLU A 193 15.29 21.04 -7.84
C GLU A 193 14.43 22.04 -8.65
N GLY A 194 13.11 21.96 -8.54
CA GLY A 194 12.18 22.84 -9.27
C GLY A 194 12.08 22.44 -10.74
N ASN A 195 11.15 21.52 -11.04
CA ASN A 195 10.97 20.92 -12.35
C ASN A 195 10.45 21.89 -13.39
N ASP A 196 10.90 21.78 -14.64
CA ASP A 196 10.40 22.58 -15.75
C ASP A 196 8.97 22.18 -16.12
N PHE A 197 8.22 23.16 -16.65
CA PHE A 197 6.92 22.88 -17.23
C PHE A 197 7.08 21.98 -18.45
N SER A 198 6.29 20.92 -18.49
CA SER A 198 6.26 19.97 -19.60
C SER A 198 4.82 19.65 -19.93
N TRP A 199 4.43 19.88 -21.18
CA TRP A 199 3.10 19.54 -21.65
C TRP A 199 2.83 18.03 -21.58
N ASP A 200 3.86 17.21 -21.82
CA ASP A 200 3.81 15.76 -21.65
C ASP A 200 3.44 15.36 -20.22
N ASN A 201 4.07 15.99 -19.22
CA ASN A 201 3.74 15.76 -17.82
C ASN A 201 2.30 16.15 -17.48
N ILE A 202 1.79 17.24 -18.07
CA ILE A 202 0.41 17.69 -17.88
C ILE A 202 -0.57 16.67 -18.46
N GLN A 203 -0.36 16.24 -19.71
CA GLN A 203 -1.23 15.27 -20.38
C GLN A 203 -1.26 13.92 -19.65
N HIS A 204 -0.11 13.34 -19.38
CA HIS A 204 0.00 12.06 -18.69
C HIS A 204 -0.53 12.13 -17.25
N GLY A 205 -0.23 13.23 -16.54
CA GLY A 205 -0.72 13.46 -15.18
C GLY A 205 -2.24 13.55 -15.14
N PHE A 206 -2.82 14.34 -16.04
CA PHE A 206 -4.27 14.52 -16.13
C PHE A 206 -5.01 13.23 -16.50
N LEU A 207 -4.51 12.50 -17.52
CA LEU A 207 -5.08 11.19 -17.89
C LEU A 207 -5.07 10.22 -16.72
N ARG A 208 -3.97 10.17 -15.98
CA ARG A 208 -3.82 9.30 -14.82
C ARG A 208 -4.78 9.68 -13.68
N MET A 209 -4.90 10.98 -13.39
CA MET A 209 -5.86 11.48 -12.40
C MET A 209 -7.29 11.08 -12.77
N LEU A 210 -7.69 11.31 -14.01
CA LEU A 210 -9.03 11.02 -14.52
C LEU A 210 -9.34 9.52 -14.42
N TYR A 211 -8.39 8.67 -14.83
CA TYR A 211 -8.51 7.21 -14.68
C TYR A 211 -8.64 6.78 -13.22
N GLY A 212 -7.89 7.41 -12.31
CA GLY A 212 -7.97 7.18 -10.87
C GLY A 212 -9.35 7.51 -10.29
N VAL A 213 -9.88 8.70 -10.63
CA VAL A 213 -11.23 9.14 -10.20
C VAL A 213 -12.30 8.20 -10.73
N LEU A 214 -12.23 7.81 -12.00
CA LEU A 214 -13.20 6.88 -12.60
C LEU A 214 -13.20 5.51 -11.93
N LYS A 215 -12.03 4.93 -11.64
CA LYS A 215 -11.94 3.67 -10.88
C LYS A 215 -12.60 3.80 -9.51
N LYS A 216 -12.32 4.88 -8.78
CA LYS A 216 -12.87 5.11 -7.45
C LYS A 216 -14.38 5.28 -7.51
N ALA A 217 -14.87 6.27 -8.25
CA ALA A 217 -16.27 6.66 -8.23
C ALA A 217 -17.21 5.66 -8.92
N MET A 218 -16.80 5.13 -10.09
CA MET A 218 -17.67 4.27 -10.89
C MET A 218 -17.67 2.82 -10.43
N ILE A 219 -16.57 2.34 -9.86
CA ILE A 219 -16.44 0.94 -9.46
C ILE A 219 -16.41 0.80 -7.95
N ALA A 220 -15.41 1.38 -7.29
CA ALA A 220 -15.17 1.12 -5.88
C ALA A 220 -16.32 1.58 -4.99
N ASP A 221 -16.74 2.85 -5.11
CA ASP A 221 -17.81 3.42 -4.30
C ASP A 221 -19.19 2.82 -4.64
N THR A 222 -19.40 2.42 -5.91
CA THR A 222 -20.63 1.76 -6.33
C THR A 222 -20.74 0.34 -5.79
N LEU A 223 -19.62 -0.40 -5.68
CA LEU A 223 -19.61 -1.78 -5.15
C LEU A 223 -19.57 -1.82 -3.62
N ALA A 224 -19.07 -0.79 -2.96
CA ALA A 224 -18.86 -0.77 -1.51
C ALA A 224 -20.11 -1.11 -0.69
N PRO A 225 -21.32 -0.53 -0.93
CA PRO A 225 -22.52 -0.87 -0.18
C PRO A 225 -22.98 -2.31 -0.41
N ILE A 226 -22.81 -2.85 -1.63
CA ILE A 226 -23.16 -4.23 -1.96
C ILE A 226 -22.24 -5.19 -1.18
N VAL A 227 -20.95 -4.95 -1.21
CA VAL A 227 -19.96 -5.75 -0.48
C VAL A 227 -20.22 -5.67 1.04
N ALA A 228 -20.46 -4.47 1.58
CA ALA A 228 -20.77 -4.29 3.00
C ALA A 228 -22.03 -5.08 3.40
N LYS A 229 -23.08 -5.07 2.58
CA LYS A 229 -24.32 -5.81 2.83
C LYS A 229 -24.07 -7.32 2.85
N ILE A 230 -23.32 -7.86 1.88
CA ILE A 230 -23.00 -9.29 1.83
C ILE A 230 -22.16 -9.72 3.05
N TYR A 231 -21.12 -8.95 3.42
CA TYR A 231 -20.29 -9.29 4.57
C TYR A 231 -21.04 -9.16 5.91
N GLY A 232 -21.88 -8.12 6.05
CA GLY A 232 -22.68 -7.91 7.26
C GLY A 232 -23.79 -8.93 7.46
N GLY A 233 -24.42 -9.36 6.36
CA GLY A 233 -25.56 -10.29 6.37
C GLY A 233 -25.25 -11.71 5.87
N TYR A 234 -23.98 -12.14 5.84
CA TYR A 234 -23.54 -13.39 5.18
C TYR A 234 -24.34 -14.64 5.58
N ALA A 235 -24.84 -14.69 6.82
CA ALA A 235 -25.61 -15.84 7.32
C ALA A 235 -26.98 -16.03 6.65
N ALA A 236 -27.55 -14.95 6.12
CA ALA A 236 -28.83 -14.96 5.41
C ALA A 236 -28.69 -15.37 3.93
N TYR A 237 -27.49 -15.31 3.37
CA TYR A 237 -27.25 -15.53 1.95
C TYR A 237 -26.70 -16.93 1.66
N PRO A 238 -27.01 -17.52 0.47
CA PRO A 238 -26.36 -18.75 0.03
C PRO A 238 -24.86 -18.55 -0.17
N GLY A 239 -24.06 -19.59 -0.01
CA GLY A 239 -22.59 -19.53 -0.02
C GLY A 239 -21.99 -18.99 -1.32
N ILE A 240 -22.68 -19.19 -2.47
CA ILE A 240 -22.25 -18.60 -3.74
C ILE A 240 -22.27 -17.06 -3.68
N ILE A 241 -23.23 -16.46 -2.97
CA ILE A 241 -23.30 -15.00 -2.77
C ILE A 241 -22.17 -14.54 -1.83
N CYS A 242 -21.84 -15.34 -0.81
CA CYS A 242 -20.68 -15.07 0.02
C CYS A 242 -19.37 -15.08 -0.79
N PHE A 243 -19.21 -16.04 -1.70
CA PHE A 243 -18.08 -16.08 -2.63
C PHE A 243 -18.08 -14.88 -3.58
N LEU A 244 -19.23 -14.53 -4.15
CA LEU A 244 -19.38 -13.33 -4.98
C LEU A 244 -18.98 -12.07 -4.21
N GLY A 245 -19.40 -11.94 -2.95
CA GLY A 245 -19.01 -10.81 -2.08
C GLY A 245 -17.49 -10.70 -1.92
N ALA A 246 -16.79 -11.81 -1.71
CA ALA A 246 -15.33 -11.83 -1.61
C ALA A 246 -14.65 -11.47 -2.95
N ALA A 247 -15.20 -11.94 -4.07
CA ALA A 247 -14.72 -11.61 -5.41
C ALA A 247 -14.95 -10.13 -5.75
N LEU A 248 -16.13 -9.60 -5.44
CA LEU A 248 -16.45 -8.18 -5.62
C LEU A 248 -15.56 -7.29 -4.74
N TYR A 249 -15.25 -7.73 -3.52
CA TYR A 249 -14.32 -7.01 -2.67
C TYR A 249 -12.89 -6.95 -3.25
N CYS A 250 -12.43 -7.97 -3.96
CA CYS A 250 -11.16 -7.88 -4.70
C CYS A 250 -11.18 -6.73 -5.71
N ILE A 251 -12.28 -6.61 -6.48
CA ILE A 251 -12.45 -5.56 -7.50
C ILE A 251 -12.57 -4.18 -6.83
N GLN A 252 -13.44 -4.08 -5.82
CA GLN A 252 -13.65 -2.85 -5.05
C GLN A 252 -12.32 -2.34 -4.46
N LEU A 253 -11.61 -3.17 -3.71
CA LEU A 253 -10.35 -2.81 -3.06
C LEU A 253 -9.26 -2.41 -4.07
N TYR A 254 -9.19 -3.11 -5.21
CA TYR A 254 -8.24 -2.74 -6.26
C TYR A 254 -8.57 -1.37 -6.87
N CYS A 255 -9.82 -1.13 -7.21
CA CYS A 255 -10.23 0.14 -7.82
C CYS A 255 -10.18 1.30 -6.82
N ASP A 256 -10.50 1.05 -5.55
CA ASP A 256 -10.35 2.00 -4.46
C ASP A 256 -8.89 2.42 -4.29
N PHE A 257 -8.04 1.47 -3.98
CA PHE A 257 -6.65 1.76 -3.63
C PHE A 257 -5.82 2.19 -4.85
N SER A 258 -5.89 1.47 -5.98
CA SER A 258 -5.18 1.88 -7.19
C SER A 258 -5.74 3.18 -7.78
N GLY A 259 -7.03 3.46 -7.59
CA GLY A 259 -7.64 4.72 -8.00
C GLY A 259 -7.08 5.92 -7.24
N GLY A 260 -6.97 5.80 -5.92
CA GLY A 260 -6.33 6.82 -5.09
C GLY A 260 -4.85 7.02 -5.40
N ILE A 261 -4.12 5.92 -5.61
CA ILE A 261 -2.71 5.99 -6.06
C ILE A 261 -2.58 6.71 -7.41
N ASP A 262 -3.41 6.37 -8.41
CA ASP A 262 -3.36 7.00 -9.72
C ASP A 262 -3.71 8.49 -9.66
N LEU A 263 -4.68 8.86 -8.83
CA LEU A 263 -5.01 10.27 -8.59
C LEU A 263 -3.80 11.03 -8.02
N MET A 264 -3.16 10.51 -6.98
CA MET A 264 -2.02 11.18 -6.34
C MET A 264 -0.77 11.20 -7.21
N MET A 265 -0.49 10.11 -7.92
CA MET A 265 0.62 10.06 -8.87
C MET A 265 0.38 10.98 -10.07
N GLY A 266 -0.87 11.08 -10.54
CA GLY A 266 -1.25 12.02 -11.57
C GLY A 266 -1.00 13.46 -11.14
N ILE A 267 -1.45 13.85 -9.94
CA ILE A 267 -1.18 15.19 -9.37
C ILE A 267 0.33 15.44 -9.25
N SER A 268 1.10 14.48 -8.73
CA SER A 268 2.56 14.59 -8.67
C SER A 268 3.18 14.84 -10.05
N ARG A 269 2.69 14.12 -11.06
CA ARG A 269 3.19 14.26 -12.43
C ARG A 269 2.92 15.67 -12.99
N LEU A 270 1.83 16.35 -12.60
CA LEU A 270 1.56 17.73 -12.97
C LEU A 270 2.66 18.69 -12.48
N PHE A 271 3.33 18.40 -11.35
CA PHE A 271 4.50 19.13 -10.87
C PHE A 271 5.82 18.68 -11.52
N GLY A 272 5.79 17.71 -12.43
CA GLY A 272 6.99 17.09 -13.01
C GLY A 272 7.66 16.08 -12.06
N ILE A 273 6.96 15.63 -11.00
CA ILE A 273 7.48 14.70 -9.99
C ILE A 273 6.96 13.30 -10.28
N SER A 274 7.89 12.35 -10.44
CA SER A 274 7.58 10.94 -10.66
C SER A 274 7.69 10.15 -9.37
N MET A 275 6.62 9.45 -8.99
CA MET A 275 6.61 8.55 -7.84
C MET A 275 6.69 7.09 -8.29
N GLN A 276 7.08 6.20 -7.38
CA GLN A 276 7.19 4.77 -7.63
C GLN A 276 5.82 4.15 -7.94
N GLU A 277 5.75 3.25 -8.94
CA GLU A 277 4.53 2.49 -9.22
C GLU A 277 4.16 1.57 -8.06
N ASN A 278 2.86 1.51 -7.73
CA ASN A 278 2.38 0.71 -6.61
C ASN A 278 1.53 -0.50 -7.06
N PHE A 279 1.04 -0.49 -8.28
CA PHE A 279 0.25 -1.56 -8.89
C PHE A 279 0.70 -1.85 -10.32
N CYS A 280 0.86 -3.14 -10.64
CA CYS A 280 1.20 -3.59 -11.98
C CYS A 280 0.33 -4.80 -12.37
N ARG A 281 -0.96 -4.56 -12.67
CA ARG A 281 -1.92 -5.59 -13.16
C ARG A 281 -1.93 -6.87 -12.29
N PRO A 282 -2.23 -6.77 -10.99
CA PRO A 282 -2.04 -7.88 -10.05
C PRO A 282 -2.89 -9.11 -10.35
N TYR A 283 -4.06 -8.94 -10.95
CA TYR A 283 -4.97 -10.05 -11.25
C TYR A 283 -4.59 -10.88 -12.49
N PHE A 284 -3.55 -10.48 -13.23
CA PHE A 284 -2.92 -11.30 -14.28
C PHE A 284 -1.79 -12.20 -13.74
N SER A 285 -1.57 -12.24 -12.44
CA SER A 285 -0.50 -12.99 -11.81
C SER A 285 -0.70 -14.50 -11.90
N VAL A 286 0.35 -15.22 -12.31
CA VAL A 286 0.34 -16.68 -12.42
C VAL A 286 0.69 -17.40 -11.12
N SER A 287 1.12 -16.67 -10.11
CA SER A 287 1.42 -17.20 -8.77
C SER A 287 1.19 -16.14 -7.69
N LEU A 288 1.01 -16.57 -6.44
CA LEU A 288 0.85 -15.63 -5.32
C LEU A 288 2.10 -14.75 -5.12
N SER A 289 3.28 -15.29 -5.39
CA SER A 289 4.53 -14.53 -5.37
C SER A 289 4.57 -13.46 -6.47
N ASP A 290 4.02 -13.75 -7.66
CA ASP A 290 3.87 -12.78 -8.73
C ASP A 290 2.82 -11.71 -8.38
N PHE A 291 1.70 -12.11 -7.74
CA PHE A 291 0.68 -11.19 -7.24
C PHE A 291 1.28 -10.15 -6.28
N TRP A 292 2.05 -10.56 -5.29
CA TRP A 292 2.66 -9.65 -4.31
C TRP A 292 3.80 -8.79 -4.88
N ARG A 293 4.37 -9.14 -6.02
CA ARG A 293 5.27 -8.26 -6.78
C ARG A 293 4.55 -7.18 -7.58
N ARG A 294 3.24 -7.34 -7.80
CA ARG A 294 2.38 -6.46 -8.60
C ARG A 294 1.35 -5.70 -7.76
N TRP A 295 1.13 -6.12 -6.52
CA TRP A 295 0.20 -5.54 -5.55
C TRP A 295 0.95 -4.80 -4.46
N HIS A 296 0.62 -3.50 -4.24
CA HIS A 296 1.21 -2.66 -3.19
C HIS A 296 2.75 -2.74 -3.16
N ILE A 297 3.36 -2.50 -4.32
CA ILE A 297 4.78 -2.73 -4.61
C ILE A 297 5.68 -2.03 -3.59
N SER A 298 5.39 -0.74 -3.29
CA SER A 298 6.20 0.06 -2.38
C SER A 298 6.23 -0.50 -0.95
N LEU A 299 5.12 -1.05 -0.45
CA LEU A 299 5.09 -1.77 0.84
C LEU A 299 5.89 -3.07 0.77
N GLY A 300 5.71 -3.85 -0.31
CA GLY A 300 6.45 -5.09 -0.53
C GLY A 300 7.96 -4.87 -0.52
N GLU A 301 8.45 -3.85 -1.20
CA GLU A 301 9.86 -3.45 -1.20
C GLU A 301 10.32 -2.95 0.17
N TRP A 302 9.49 -2.17 0.87
CA TRP A 302 9.81 -1.73 2.22
C TRP A 302 9.98 -2.93 3.16
N MET A 303 9.03 -3.86 3.15
CA MET A 303 9.08 -5.07 3.98
C MET A 303 10.28 -5.95 3.64
N LYS A 304 10.64 -6.06 2.37
CA LYS A 304 11.81 -6.80 1.91
C LYS A 304 13.11 -6.19 2.45
N ASP A 305 13.29 -4.87 2.29
CA ASP A 305 14.54 -4.17 2.60
C ASP A 305 14.77 -3.97 4.10
N TYR A 306 13.69 -3.72 4.87
CA TYR A 306 13.80 -3.31 6.26
C TYR A 306 13.33 -4.37 7.27
N LEU A 307 12.65 -5.42 6.81
CA LEU A 307 12.24 -6.52 7.69
C LEU A 307 12.82 -7.86 7.22
N PHE A 308 12.58 -8.28 5.99
CA PHE A 308 13.02 -9.59 5.50
C PHE A 308 14.54 -9.74 5.52
N TYR A 309 15.29 -8.86 4.84
CA TYR A 309 16.75 -9.00 4.79
C TYR A 309 17.43 -8.87 6.17
N PRO A 310 17.07 -7.92 7.06
CA PRO A 310 17.63 -7.89 8.40
C PRO A 310 17.38 -9.16 9.21
N LEU A 311 16.18 -9.76 9.09
CA LEU A 311 15.88 -11.05 9.73
C LEU A 311 16.74 -12.17 9.14
N ALA A 312 16.72 -12.35 7.82
CA ALA A 312 17.42 -13.43 7.13
C ALA A 312 18.93 -13.43 7.36
N LEU A 313 19.51 -12.22 7.49
CA LEU A 313 20.95 -12.02 7.73
C LEU A 313 21.31 -11.98 9.23
N SER A 314 20.36 -12.11 10.12
CA SER A 314 20.62 -12.07 11.56
C SER A 314 21.33 -13.35 12.05
N LYS A 315 22.05 -13.24 13.16
CA LYS A 315 22.79 -14.38 13.74
C LYS A 315 21.91 -15.60 14.06
N PRO A 316 20.70 -15.44 14.64
CA PRO A 316 19.81 -16.59 14.88
C PRO A 316 19.43 -17.34 13.61
N PHE A 317 19.01 -16.60 12.56
CA PHE A 317 18.64 -17.20 11.28
C PHE A 317 19.84 -17.78 10.52
N GLY A 318 21.04 -17.20 10.68
CA GLY A 318 22.29 -17.77 10.17
C GLY A 318 22.63 -19.12 10.83
N ARG A 319 22.43 -19.24 12.16
CA ARG A 319 22.59 -20.51 12.88
C ARG A 319 21.57 -21.56 12.42
N LEU A 320 20.30 -21.14 12.26
CA LEU A 320 19.25 -22.01 11.73
C LEU A 320 19.59 -22.51 10.32
N ALA A 321 20.07 -21.63 9.44
CA ALA A 321 20.49 -22.02 8.08
C ALA A 321 21.62 -23.07 8.11
N GLN A 322 22.61 -22.92 9.00
CA GLN A 322 23.69 -23.90 9.16
C GLN A 322 23.18 -25.23 9.70
N PHE A 323 22.28 -25.19 10.68
CA PHE A 323 21.65 -26.40 11.23
C PHE A 323 20.87 -27.15 10.14
N CYS A 324 20.02 -26.47 9.38
CA CYS A 324 19.26 -27.09 8.30
C CYS A 324 20.15 -27.74 7.23
N ARG A 325 21.26 -27.06 6.84
CA ARG A 325 22.19 -27.60 5.85
C ARG A 325 22.91 -28.86 6.31
N ARG A 326 23.05 -29.08 7.61
CA ARG A 326 23.68 -30.28 8.19
C ARG A 326 22.73 -31.48 8.29
N HIS A 327 21.42 -31.22 8.44
CA HIS A 327 20.43 -32.25 8.77
C HIS A 327 19.39 -32.49 7.66
N MET A 328 19.39 -31.72 6.58
CA MET A 328 18.38 -31.79 5.53
C MET A 328 19.02 -31.75 4.13
N PRO A 329 18.35 -32.28 3.09
CA PRO A 329 18.79 -32.09 1.71
C PRO A 329 19.00 -30.61 1.39
N LEU A 330 20.09 -30.29 0.71
CA LEU A 330 20.55 -28.92 0.50
C LEU A 330 19.49 -28.01 -0.16
N ASP A 331 18.72 -28.56 -1.11
CA ASP A 331 17.69 -27.81 -1.82
C ASP A 331 16.53 -27.41 -0.88
N ALA A 332 16.12 -28.31 0.02
CA ALA A 332 15.12 -28.01 1.05
C ALA A 332 15.68 -27.05 2.12
N ALA A 333 16.90 -27.29 2.61
CA ALA A 333 17.56 -26.46 3.61
C ALA A 333 17.68 -24.97 3.20
N LYS A 334 17.92 -24.71 1.91
CA LYS A 334 17.98 -23.34 1.37
C LYS A 334 16.63 -22.60 1.43
N CYS A 335 15.51 -23.32 1.48
CA CYS A 335 14.17 -22.72 1.50
C CYS A 335 13.69 -22.38 2.93
N ILE A 336 14.20 -23.03 3.98
CA ILE A 336 13.69 -22.89 5.36
C ILE A 336 13.76 -21.44 5.86
N VAL A 337 14.94 -20.84 5.84
CA VAL A 337 15.11 -19.47 6.38
C VAL A 337 14.33 -18.45 5.55
N PRO A 338 14.39 -18.41 4.21
CA PRO A 338 13.55 -17.51 3.42
C PRO A 338 12.05 -17.71 3.67
N SER A 339 11.58 -18.95 3.78
CA SER A 339 10.17 -19.25 4.06
C SER A 339 9.73 -18.72 5.42
N LEU A 340 10.52 -18.97 6.47
CA LEU A 340 10.23 -18.48 7.80
C LEU A 340 10.24 -16.96 7.87
N CYS A 341 11.23 -16.31 7.25
CA CYS A 341 11.29 -14.84 7.17
C CYS A 341 10.07 -14.28 6.40
N THR A 342 9.67 -14.92 5.29
CA THR A 342 8.48 -14.53 4.54
C THR A 342 7.22 -14.67 5.38
N PHE A 343 7.07 -15.77 6.09
CA PHE A 343 5.94 -15.99 6.99
C PHE A 343 5.85 -14.91 8.06
N LEU A 344 6.97 -14.54 8.70
CA LEU A 344 7.03 -13.46 9.70
C LEU A 344 6.72 -12.09 9.10
N VAL A 345 7.18 -11.83 7.87
CA VAL A 345 6.84 -10.59 7.14
C VAL A 345 5.34 -10.49 6.91
N PHE A 346 4.69 -11.55 6.43
CA PHE A 346 3.23 -11.52 6.22
C PHE A 346 2.44 -11.46 7.52
N LEU A 347 2.93 -12.05 8.60
CA LEU A 347 2.35 -11.87 9.93
C LEU A 347 2.42 -10.39 10.36
N ALA A 348 3.56 -9.73 10.13
CA ALA A 348 3.71 -8.29 10.39
C ALA A 348 2.80 -7.44 9.49
N VAL A 349 2.63 -7.80 8.22
CA VAL A 349 1.67 -7.15 7.30
C VAL A 349 0.25 -7.31 7.82
N GLY A 350 -0.16 -8.52 8.24
CA GLY A 350 -1.48 -8.74 8.82
C GLY A 350 -1.71 -7.92 10.09
N ALA A 351 -0.73 -7.89 10.99
CA ALA A 351 -0.79 -7.04 12.18
C ALA A 351 -0.87 -5.55 11.81
N TRP A 352 -0.15 -5.10 10.80
CA TRP A 352 -0.18 -3.71 10.34
C TRP A 352 -1.53 -3.28 9.74
N GLN A 353 -2.28 -4.17 9.07
CA GLN A 353 -3.58 -3.87 8.46
C GLN A 353 -4.62 -3.36 9.49
N GLY A 354 -4.59 -3.84 10.73
CA GLY A 354 -5.47 -3.35 11.78
C GLY A 354 -5.56 -4.22 13.02
N PRO A 355 -6.14 -3.69 14.11
CA PRO A 355 -6.30 -4.40 15.36
C PRO A 355 -7.42 -5.45 15.25
N GLY A 356 -7.10 -6.67 14.91
CA GLY A 356 -8.11 -7.73 14.87
C GLY A 356 -7.55 -9.07 14.44
N MET A 357 -8.07 -10.15 15.02
CA MET A 357 -7.63 -11.51 14.71
C MET A 357 -7.90 -11.90 13.24
N ALA A 358 -8.87 -11.27 12.59
CA ALA A 358 -9.14 -11.46 11.16
C ALA A 358 -7.95 -10.97 10.29
N ASN A 359 -7.37 -9.83 10.63
CA ASN A 359 -6.18 -9.30 9.94
C ASN A 359 -4.94 -10.18 10.19
N ILE A 360 -4.78 -10.71 11.39
CA ILE A 360 -3.74 -11.70 11.69
C ILE A 360 -3.94 -12.96 10.85
N ALA A 361 -5.17 -13.47 10.75
CA ALA A 361 -5.51 -14.63 9.92
C ALA A 361 -5.24 -14.36 8.42
N TYR A 362 -5.50 -13.13 7.94
CA TYR A 362 -5.12 -12.70 6.59
C TYR A 362 -3.60 -12.78 6.36
N GLY A 363 -2.82 -12.29 7.33
CA GLY A 363 -1.36 -12.40 7.30
C GLY A 363 -0.89 -13.85 7.31
N LEU A 364 -1.44 -14.69 8.19
CA LEU A 364 -1.15 -16.14 8.28
C LEU A 364 -1.48 -16.85 6.96
N TRP A 365 -2.63 -16.58 6.36
CA TRP A 365 -3.04 -17.13 5.05
C TRP A 365 -2.01 -16.85 3.97
N ASN A 366 -1.65 -15.59 3.78
CA ASN A 366 -0.67 -15.21 2.76
C ASN A 366 0.73 -15.74 3.09
N GLY A 367 1.16 -15.64 4.34
CA GLY A 367 2.44 -16.15 4.82
C GLY A 367 2.60 -17.64 4.60
N PHE A 368 1.56 -18.43 4.88
CA PHE A 368 1.55 -19.88 4.66
C PHE A 368 1.77 -20.22 3.17
N TRP A 369 0.91 -19.68 2.30
CA TRP A 369 0.98 -20.00 0.88
C TRP A 369 2.27 -19.48 0.21
N MET A 370 2.74 -18.30 0.60
CA MET A 370 4.01 -17.75 0.12
C MET A 370 5.21 -18.59 0.57
N SER A 371 5.21 -19.06 1.80
CA SER A 371 6.25 -19.93 2.34
C SER A 371 6.24 -21.30 1.69
N LEU A 372 5.05 -21.89 1.51
CA LEU A 372 4.88 -23.18 0.83
C LEU A 372 5.36 -23.13 -0.63
N ALA A 373 5.10 -22.03 -1.31
CA ALA A 373 5.51 -21.85 -2.71
C ALA A 373 7.03 -21.95 -2.91
N MET A 374 7.85 -21.65 -1.90
CA MET A 374 9.30 -21.75 -1.96
C MET A 374 9.80 -23.20 -2.03
N PHE A 375 9.01 -24.14 -1.53
CA PHE A 375 9.34 -25.56 -1.57
C PHE A 375 8.93 -26.26 -2.87
N ARG A 376 8.25 -25.55 -3.77
CA ARG A 376 7.78 -26.13 -5.03
C ARG A 376 8.91 -26.75 -5.86
N ALA A 377 10.03 -26.05 -6.04
CA ALA A 377 11.16 -26.55 -6.81
C ALA A 377 11.83 -27.79 -6.17
N PRO A 378 12.18 -27.79 -4.87
CA PRO A 378 12.67 -28.98 -4.18
C PRO A 378 11.71 -30.19 -4.26
N ILE A 379 10.40 -29.96 -4.06
CA ILE A 379 9.38 -31.02 -4.12
C ILE A 379 9.31 -31.62 -5.53
N ARG A 380 9.26 -30.79 -6.59
CA ARG A 380 9.22 -31.28 -7.96
C ARG A 380 10.46 -32.09 -8.31
N LYS A 381 11.65 -31.62 -7.89
CA LYS A 381 12.90 -32.34 -8.06
C LYS A 381 12.88 -33.69 -7.36
N HIS A 382 12.39 -33.74 -6.13
CA HIS A 382 12.27 -34.98 -5.36
C HIS A 382 11.32 -35.99 -6.03
N LEU A 383 10.20 -35.50 -6.57
CA LEU A 383 9.19 -36.28 -7.29
C LEU A 383 9.58 -36.58 -8.75
N ARG A 384 10.77 -36.18 -9.18
CA ARG A 384 11.28 -36.34 -10.56
C ARG A 384 10.33 -35.82 -11.64
N LEU A 385 9.56 -34.76 -11.33
CA LEU A 385 8.65 -34.13 -12.28
C LEU A 385 9.45 -33.26 -13.26
N SER A 386 9.09 -33.33 -14.54
CA SER A 386 9.69 -32.50 -15.59
C SER A 386 9.68 -31.00 -15.26
N PRO A 387 10.66 -30.22 -15.76
CA PRO A 387 10.59 -28.77 -15.72
C PRO A 387 9.24 -28.28 -16.26
N GLU A 388 8.71 -27.21 -15.66
CA GLU A 388 7.47 -26.62 -16.19
C GLU A 388 7.77 -25.99 -17.57
N ASP A 389 7.28 -26.64 -18.60
CA ASP A 389 7.09 -25.98 -19.87
C ASP A 389 5.81 -25.10 -19.73
N PRO A 390 5.89 -23.78 -19.93
CA PRO A 390 4.74 -22.89 -19.72
C PRO A 390 3.75 -23.03 -20.89
N LYS A 391 3.10 -24.20 -20.99
CA LYS A 391 1.95 -24.37 -21.90
C LYS A 391 0.90 -23.31 -21.58
N LYS A 392 0.27 -22.72 -22.61
CA LYS A 392 -0.76 -21.68 -22.45
C LYS A 392 -1.83 -22.04 -21.41
N GLY A 393 -2.28 -23.30 -21.37
CA GLY A 393 -3.24 -23.79 -20.38
C GLY A 393 -2.73 -23.75 -18.94
N ALA A 394 -1.44 -24.01 -18.71
CA ALA A 394 -0.84 -23.92 -17.39
C ALA A 394 -0.72 -22.47 -16.89
N LEU A 395 -0.53 -21.49 -17.79
CA LEU A 395 -0.56 -20.07 -17.45
C LEU A 395 -1.97 -19.63 -17.03
N VAL A 396 -3.00 -19.98 -17.82
CA VAL A 396 -4.41 -19.68 -17.48
C VAL A 396 -4.77 -20.29 -16.13
N TRP A 397 -4.45 -21.58 -15.92
CA TRP A 397 -4.66 -22.22 -14.61
C TRP A 397 -3.92 -21.51 -13.48
N GLY A 398 -2.68 -21.05 -13.73
CA GLY A 398 -1.90 -20.27 -12.77
C GLY A 398 -2.63 -19.00 -12.34
N VAL A 399 -3.19 -18.26 -13.29
CA VAL A 399 -3.98 -17.05 -13.02
C VAL A 399 -5.24 -17.38 -12.23
N VAL A 400 -6.04 -18.36 -12.65
CA VAL A 400 -7.27 -18.77 -11.95
C VAL A 400 -6.98 -19.18 -10.51
N ARG A 401 -6.02 -20.10 -10.31
CA ARG A 401 -5.63 -20.56 -8.97
C ARG A 401 -5.16 -19.40 -8.08
N THR A 402 -4.36 -18.48 -8.63
CA THR A 402 -3.84 -17.34 -7.86
C THR A 402 -4.98 -16.44 -7.42
N ASN A 403 -5.91 -16.12 -8.33
CA ASN A 403 -7.07 -15.30 -7.98
C ASN A 403 -7.97 -15.99 -6.94
N LEU A 404 -8.17 -17.30 -7.02
CA LEU A 404 -8.92 -18.05 -5.99
C LEU A 404 -8.26 -17.93 -4.62
N LEU A 405 -6.92 -18.07 -4.53
CA LEU A 405 -6.20 -17.90 -3.27
C LEU A 405 -6.33 -16.47 -2.72
N VAL A 406 -6.30 -15.47 -3.60
CA VAL A 406 -6.50 -14.06 -3.23
C VAL A 406 -7.93 -13.83 -2.74
N ILE A 407 -8.96 -14.34 -3.44
CA ILE A 407 -10.36 -14.23 -3.05
C ILE A 407 -10.59 -14.86 -1.67
N ILE A 408 -10.03 -16.07 -1.41
CA ILE A 408 -10.14 -16.71 -0.09
C ILE A 408 -9.50 -15.83 0.99
N GLY A 409 -8.35 -15.22 0.73
CA GLY A 409 -7.74 -14.25 1.65
C GLY A 409 -8.66 -13.07 2.00
N ARG A 410 -9.55 -12.65 1.08
CA ARG A 410 -10.46 -11.52 1.29
C ARG A 410 -11.56 -11.79 2.31
N TYR A 411 -11.92 -13.04 2.56
CA TYR A 411 -12.82 -13.39 3.66
C TYR A 411 -12.30 -12.86 5.00
N PHE A 412 -10.99 -12.88 5.19
CA PHE A 412 -10.34 -12.39 6.42
C PHE A 412 -10.13 -10.88 6.41
N SER A 413 -9.69 -10.31 5.29
CA SER A 413 -9.26 -8.90 5.26
C SER A 413 -10.39 -7.88 5.33
N ASN A 414 -11.65 -8.26 5.10
CA ASN A 414 -12.82 -7.37 5.14
C ASN A 414 -13.84 -7.75 6.23
N ALA A 415 -13.65 -8.87 6.92
CA ALA A 415 -14.58 -9.28 7.96
C ALA A 415 -14.41 -8.46 9.24
N SER A 416 -15.50 -8.18 9.93
CA SER A 416 -15.51 -7.48 11.22
C SER A 416 -14.85 -8.27 12.35
N SER A 417 -14.77 -9.60 12.23
CA SER A 417 -14.14 -10.50 13.20
C SER A 417 -13.67 -11.80 12.55
N LEU A 418 -12.77 -12.51 13.21
CA LEU A 418 -12.35 -13.85 12.79
C LEU A 418 -13.54 -14.83 12.73
N ARG A 419 -14.48 -14.71 13.67
CA ARG A 419 -15.70 -15.53 13.70
C ARG A 419 -16.56 -15.31 12.46
N SER A 420 -16.79 -14.04 12.07
CA SER A 420 -17.55 -13.72 10.86
C SER A 420 -16.84 -14.17 9.58
N ALA A 421 -15.51 -14.02 9.50
CA ALA A 421 -14.72 -14.54 8.38
C ALA A 421 -14.86 -16.04 8.19
N LEU A 422 -14.68 -16.80 9.28
CA LEU A 422 -14.81 -18.27 9.27
C LEU A 422 -16.26 -18.71 9.03
N GLY A 423 -17.24 -17.97 9.59
CA GLY A 423 -18.67 -18.21 9.35
C GLY A 423 -19.03 -18.03 7.87
N MET A 424 -18.57 -16.94 7.25
CA MET A 424 -18.78 -16.67 5.83
C MET A 424 -18.11 -17.72 4.94
N LEU A 425 -16.89 -18.16 5.29
CA LEU A 425 -16.18 -19.23 4.59
C LEU A 425 -16.91 -20.57 4.73
N LYS A 426 -17.37 -20.93 5.95
CA LYS A 426 -18.19 -22.12 6.21
C LYS A 426 -19.48 -22.08 5.38
N GLN A 427 -20.15 -20.94 5.32
CA GLN A 427 -21.37 -20.77 4.50
C GLN A 427 -21.06 -21.02 3.01
N THR A 428 -19.94 -20.52 2.50
CA THR A 428 -19.51 -20.76 1.12
C THR A 428 -19.25 -22.25 0.86
N VAL A 429 -18.61 -22.97 1.76
CA VAL A 429 -18.22 -24.38 1.54
C VAL A 429 -19.39 -25.34 1.74
N LEU A 430 -20.15 -25.17 2.82
CA LEU A 430 -21.18 -26.14 3.24
C LEU A 430 -22.57 -25.83 2.68
N HIS A 431 -22.86 -24.56 2.34
CA HIS A 431 -24.19 -24.12 1.92
C HIS A 431 -24.11 -23.32 0.60
N PHE A 432 -23.37 -23.84 -0.39
CA PHE A 432 -23.11 -23.12 -1.64
C PHE A 432 -24.39 -22.65 -2.34
N GLY A 433 -25.40 -23.53 -2.47
CA GLY A 433 -26.80 -23.20 -2.71
C GLY A 433 -27.09 -22.42 -3.99
N VAL A 434 -26.57 -22.86 -5.16
CA VAL A 434 -26.80 -22.20 -6.46
C VAL A 434 -28.30 -22.08 -6.80
N THR A 435 -29.10 -23.09 -6.44
CA THR A 435 -30.53 -23.13 -6.67
C THR A 435 -31.34 -22.09 -5.89
N ARG A 436 -30.76 -21.50 -4.86
CA ARG A 436 -31.36 -20.41 -4.06
C ARG A 436 -31.13 -19.02 -4.63
N VAL A 437 -30.42 -18.92 -5.74
CA VAL A 437 -30.11 -17.62 -6.38
C VAL A 437 -31.25 -17.27 -7.33
N HIS A 438 -31.91 -16.15 -7.09
CA HIS A 438 -33.02 -15.63 -7.90
C HIS A 438 -32.85 -14.12 -8.12
N ALA A 439 -33.54 -13.58 -9.13
CA ALA A 439 -33.40 -12.17 -9.53
C ALA A 439 -33.70 -11.18 -8.39
N ALA A 440 -34.71 -11.46 -7.56
CA ALA A 440 -35.05 -10.60 -6.43
C ALA A 440 -33.88 -10.46 -5.40
N LEU A 441 -33.07 -11.51 -5.23
CA LEU A 441 -31.90 -11.47 -4.36
C LEU A 441 -30.86 -10.44 -4.83
N PHE A 442 -30.62 -10.35 -6.15
CA PHE A 442 -29.71 -9.33 -6.68
C PHE A 442 -30.26 -7.91 -6.49
N THR A 443 -31.56 -7.73 -6.66
CA THR A 443 -32.21 -6.44 -6.38
C THR A 443 -32.11 -6.09 -4.89
N GLU A 444 -32.35 -7.05 -4.01
CA GLU A 444 -32.16 -6.90 -2.56
C GLU A 444 -30.74 -6.49 -2.21
N LEU A 445 -29.74 -7.11 -2.82
CA LEU A 445 -28.33 -6.78 -2.62
C LEU A 445 -27.95 -5.39 -3.17
N GLY A 446 -28.80 -4.76 -3.96
CA GLY A 446 -28.56 -3.45 -4.54
C GLY A 446 -28.03 -3.47 -5.99
N PHE A 447 -28.06 -4.63 -6.67
CA PHE A 447 -27.76 -4.71 -8.09
C PHE A 447 -28.95 -4.17 -8.90
N SER A 448 -28.92 -2.88 -9.18
CA SER A 448 -29.87 -2.23 -10.09
C SER A 448 -29.26 -2.07 -11.48
N LEU A 449 -30.11 -1.80 -12.47
CA LEU A 449 -29.65 -1.52 -13.84
C LEU A 449 -28.67 -0.32 -13.85
N SER A 450 -28.92 0.70 -13.02
CA SER A 450 -28.02 1.86 -12.89
C SER A 450 -26.62 1.48 -12.35
N VAL A 451 -26.53 0.54 -11.42
CA VAL A 451 -25.24 -0.01 -10.91
C VAL A 451 -24.52 -0.75 -12.03
N LEU A 452 -25.21 -1.60 -12.77
CA LEU A 452 -24.61 -2.37 -13.86
C LEU A 452 -24.10 -1.45 -14.98
N TRP A 453 -24.86 -0.43 -15.37
CA TRP A 453 -24.44 0.55 -16.39
C TRP A 453 -23.22 1.39 -15.97
N LYS A 454 -22.98 1.59 -14.68
CA LYS A 454 -21.78 2.26 -14.16
C LYS A 454 -20.60 1.31 -14.12
N VAL A 455 -20.78 0.15 -13.49
CA VAL A 455 -19.69 -0.77 -13.13
C VAL A 455 -19.19 -1.56 -14.33
N VAL A 456 -20.06 -2.14 -15.15
CA VAL A 456 -19.67 -3.07 -16.22
C VAL A 456 -18.84 -2.41 -17.31
N PRO A 457 -19.25 -1.26 -17.90
CA PRO A 457 -18.42 -0.59 -18.91
C PRO A 457 -17.07 -0.15 -18.36
N MET A 458 -17.04 0.39 -17.12
CA MET A 458 -15.79 0.84 -16.52
C MET A 458 -14.86 -0.33 -16.16
N LEU A 459 -15.39 -1.48 -15.73
CA LEU A 459 -14.62 -2.72 -15.58
C LEU A 459 -14.05 -3.18 -16.92
N GLY A 460 -14.82 -3.05 -18.00
CA GLY A 460 -14.35 -3.30 -19.37
C GLY A 460 -13.14 -2.41 -19.73
N VAL A 461 -13.21 -1.12 -19.41
CA VAL A 461 -12.09 -0.18 -19.60
C VAL A 461 -10.87 -0.59 -18.76
N VAL A 462 -11.06 -0.88 -17.46
CA VAL A 462 -9.96 -1.30 -16.57
C VAL A 462 -9.32 -2.60 -17.07
N PHE A 463 -10.12 -3.56 -17.52
CA PHE A 463 -9.62 -4.79 -18.09
C PHE A 463 -8.86 -4.55 -19.39
N ALA A 464 -9.40 -3.76 -20.32
CA ALA A 464 -8.78 -3.48 -21.62
C ALA A 464 -7.44 -2.75 -21.43
N VAL A 465 -7.38 -1.73 -20.57
CA VAL A 465 -6.14 -1.01 -20.23
C VAL A 465 -5.11 -1.98 -19.61
N SER A 466 -5.54 -2.80 -18.66
CA SER A 466 -4.66 -3.78 -18.00
C SER A 466 -4.17 -4.85 -18.97
N PHE A 467 -5.03 -5.33 -19.86
CA PHE A 467 -4.69 -6.34 -20.86
C PHE A 467 -3.71 -5.80 -21.93
N ALA A 468 -3.96 -4.60 -22.43
CA ALA A 468 -3.06 -3.93 -23.37
C ALA A 468 -1.67 -3.71 -22.74
N ALA A 469 -1.65 -3.24 -21.49
CA ALA A 469 -0.41 -3.03 -20.75
C ALA A 469 0.32 -4.35 -20.44
N GLU A 470 -0.39 -5.49 -20.20
CA GLU A 470 0.25 -6.81 -20.05
C GLU A 470 0.91 -7.29 -21.35
N ARG A 471 0.45 -6.80 -22.49
CA ARG A 471 1.06 -7.02 -23.82
C ARG A 471 2.17 -6.03 -24.17
N GLY A 472 2.56 -5.13 -23.24
CA GLY A 472 3.63 -4.17 -23.42
C GLY A 472 3.22 -2.83 -24.02
N THR A 473 1.91 -2.55 -24.15
CA THR A 473 1.42 -1.26 -24.65
C THR A 473 1.29 -0.26 -23.50
N ASP A 474 1.99 0.86 -23.57
CA ASP A 474 1.73 2.03 -22.73
C ASP A 474 0.49 2.76 -23.26
N VAL A 475 -0.66 2.53 -22.62
CA VAL A 475 -1.95 3.05 -23.08
C VAL A 475 -2.02 4.57 -22.98
N ALA A 476 -1.39 5.18 -21.96
CA ALA A 476 -1.37 6.63 -21.81
C ALA A 476 -0.56 7.28 -22.94
N ARG A 477 0.63 6.76 -23.20
CA ARG A 477 1.47 7.19 -24.31
C ARG A 477 0.79 6.96 -25.66
N TRP A 478 0.22 5.76 -25.85
CA TRP A 478 -0.52 5.44 -27.06
C TRP A 478 -1.65 6.44 -27.32
N LEU A 479 -2.37 6.89 -26.30
CA LEU A 479 -3.43 7.90 -26.42
C LEU A 479 -2.86 9.28 -26.75
N CYS A 480 -1.79 9.71 -26.09
CA CYS A 480 -1.14 11.01 -26.34
C CYS A 480 -0.56 11.13 -27.76
N GLU A 481 -0.23 10.00 -28.41
CA GLU A 481 0.26 9.96 -29.80
C GLU A 481 -0.87 9.92 -30.86
N ARG A 482 -2.15 9.90 -30.46
CA ARG A 482 -3.29 9.92 -31.41
C ARG A 482 -3.58 11.31 -31.96
N LYS A 483 -4.34 11.35 -33.06
CA LYS A 483 -4.86 12.61 -33.62
C LYS A 483 -5.64 13.36 -32.54
N TRP A 484 -5.52 14.68 -32.50
CA TRP A 484 -6.13 15.54 -31.49
C TRP A 484 -7.63 15.28 -31.27
N LEU A 485 -8.37 14.98 -32.37
CA LEU A 485 -9.80 14.66 -32.29
C LEU A 485 -10.09 13.40 -31.46
N VAL A 486 -9.26 12.35 -31.60
CA VAL A 486 -9.39 11.10 -30.81
C VAL A 486 -9.09 11.37 -29.35
N GLN A 487 -8.03 12.11 -29.05
CA GLN A 487 -7.68 12.53 -27.69
C GLN A 487 -8.84 13.35 -27.09
N PHE A 488 -9.35 14.34 -27.81
CA PHE A 488 -10.45 15.19 -27.37
C PHE A 488 -11.71 14.37 -27.06
N LEU A 489 -12.13 13.47 -27.96
CA LEU A 489 -13.32 12.66 -27.77
C LEU A 489 -13.20 11.74 -26.53
N ILE A 490 -12.06 11.10 -26.33
CA ILE A 490 -11.84 10.21 -25.17
C ILE A 490 -11.81 11.02 -23.87
N LEU A 491 -11.08 12.14 -23.85
CA LEU A 491 -11.00 13.01 -22.67
C LEU A 491 -12.36 13.66 -22.37
N PHE A 492 -13.08 14.12 -23.38
CA PHE A 492 -14.41 14.69 -23.22
C PHE A 492 -15.40 13.66 -22.66
N ALA A 493 -15.42 12.44 -23.23
CA ALA A 493 -16.27 11.37 -22.74
C ALA A 493 -15.95 10.99 -21.28
N ALA A 494 -14.67 10.90 -20.93
CA ALA A 494 -14.23 10.61 -19.58
C ALA A 494 -14.57 11.73 -18.59
N LEU A 495 -14.34 13.00 -18.97
CA LEU A 495 -14.74 14.16 -18.17
C LEU A 495 -16.27 14.25 -18.00
N LEU A 496 -17.01 14.07 -19.09
CA LEU A 496 -18.47 14.07 -19.04
C LEU A 496 -18.98 12.97 -18.10
N THR A 497 -18.37 11.78 -18.13
CA THR A 497 -18.67 10.70 -17.20
C THR A 497 -18.43 11.12 -15.75
N VAL A 498 -17.29 11.75 -15.44
CA VAL A 498 -17.01 12.26 -14.09
C VAL A 498 -18.02 13.34 -13.69
N VAL A 499 -18.32 14.30 -14.57
CA VAL A 499 -19.29 15.36 -14.27
C VAL A 499 -20.68 14.78 -14.02
N LEU A 500 -21.18 13.88 -14.86
CA LEU A 500 -22.52 13.34 -14.73
C LEU A 500 -22.67 12.39 -13.53
N PHE A 501 -21.70 11.52 -13.30
CA PHE A 501 -21.84 10.44 -12.32
C PHE A 501 -21.18 10.74 -10.97
N VAL A 502 -20.25 11.67 -10.89
CA VAL A 502 -19.58 12.05 -9.65
C VAL A 502 -20.13 13.37 -9.12
N TYR A 503 -20.11 14.42 -9.92
CA TYR A 503 -20.49 15.77 -9.46
C TYR A 503 -21.93 16.16 -9.79
N GLY A 504 -22.52 15.65 -10.87
CA GLY A 504 -23.91 15.90 -11.25
C GLY A 504 -24.94 15.03 -10.50
N ASN A 505 -24.48 14.01 -9.79
CA ASN A 505 -25.35 13.17 -8.97
C ASN A 505 -25.47 13.75 -7.56
N ALA A 506 -26.54 14.47 -7.26
CA ALA A 506 -26.80 15.09 -5.96
C ALA A 506 -26.76 14.11 -4.75
N GLY A 507 -26.81 12.81 -5.01
CA GLY A 507 -26.72 11.76 -3.98
C GLY A 507 -25.33 11.09 -3.87
N TYR A 508 -24.35 11.48 -4.67
CA TYR A 508 -23.02 10.89 -4.56
C TYR A 508 -22.24 11.52 -3.40
N THR A 509 -22.00 10.71 -2.39
CA THR A 509 -21.07 11.04 -1.30
C THR A 509 -19.85 10.13 -1.42
N PRO A 510 -18.65 10.67 -1.66
CA PRO A 510 -17.44 9.86 -1.74
C PRO A 510 -17.25 9.04 -0.45
N ILE A 511 -17.04 7.75 -0.59
CA ILE A 511 -16.71 6.87 0.54
C ILE A 511 -15.22 7.09 0.86
N ALA A 512 -14.87 7.14 2.15
CA ALA A 512 -13.47 7.22 2.57
C ALA A 512 -12.67 6.05 1.96
N TYR A 513 -11.44 6.31 1.58
CA TYR A 513 -10.59 5.24 1.05
C TYR A 513 -10.31 4.19 2.12
N VAL A 514 -10.23 2.92 1.72
CA VAL A 514 -9.97 1.80 2.64
C VAL A 514 -8.70 2.02 3.47
N TYR A 515 -7.66 2.62 2.89
CA TYR A 515 -6.39 2.90 3.58
C TYR A 515 -6.29 4.30 4.21
N GLU A 516 -7.33 5.12 4.19
CA GLU A 516 -7.34 6.44 4.84
C GLU A 516 -7.28 6.30 6.37
N ASN A 517 -7.79 5.18 6.89
CA ASN A 517 -7.85 4.87 8.33
C ASN A 517 -6.91 3.71 8.75
N VAL A 518 -5.92 3.36 7.95
CA VAL A 518 -4.97 2.25 8.23
C VAL A 518 -3.65 2.71 8.86
#